data_4f5d9ede51efc6cafe1d6b3b23b1e292
#
_entry.id   4f5d9ede51efc6cafe1d6b3b23b1e292
#
_cell.length_a   1.000
_cell.length_b   1.000
_cell.length_c   1.000
_cell.angle_alpha   90.00
_cell.angle_beta   90.00
_cell.angle_gamma   90.00
#
_symmetry.space_group_name_H-M   'P 1'
#
loop_
_entity.id
_entity.type
_entity.pdbx_description
1 polymer ?
#
loop_
_entity_poly.entity_id
_entity_poly.type
_entity_poly.pdbx_seq_one_letter_code
_entity_poly.pdbx_strand_id
1 'polypeptide(L)'
;MTQNVELSLEERKKVQLEMLKEVDTFCRENNIKYALSCGTLIGAIRHKGFIPWDDDVDITMPFDDMVHFLKIFKSDKIEICDAFNTPGYFLPFPRLANTESYLIEGKGTKTYGICIDVYPIIECISNPTKLKTVIAEAQKIWIQRNKLIHWRAVLLRYISLPRMNLPIFTPMMKKYQNFLVQELSEPGSGIFYQIGGLLTIFEKNKWNFNPFEEIIDVEFEGHKFCAPQRYDEFLKVRYGDYMSLPPENQRHPYHTEKFYWK
;
A
#
# COMPACT_ATOMS: atom_id res chain seq x y z
N MET A 1 -24.52 -22.58 -11.74
CA MET A 1 -24.02 -21.41 -11.00
C MET A 1 -22.89 -21.92 -10.13
N THR A 2 -21.66 -21.64 -10.48
CA THR A 2 -20.49 -21.95 -9.64
C THR A 2 -20.63 -21.14 -8.35
N GLN A 3 -20.73 -21.83 -7.22
CA GLN A 3 -20.72 -21.19 -5.90
C GLN A 3 -19.39 -20.42 -5.78
N ASN A 4 -19.45 -19.13 -5.53
CA ASN A 4 -18.29 -18.34 -5.19
C ASN A 4 -17.74 -18.86 -3.85
N VAL A 5 -16.57 -19.44 -3.84
CA VAL A 5 -15.93 -19.93 -2.61
C VAL A 5 -15.20 -18.77 -1.96
N GLU A 6 -15.69 -18.33 -0.78
CA GLU A 6 -15.08 -17.27 0.00
C GLU A 6 -13.75 -17.75 0.61
N LEU A 7 -12.70 -16.94 0.49
CA LEU A 7 -11.40 -17.22 1.10
C LEU A 7 -11.42 -16.88 2.59
N SER A 8 -10.96 -17.82 3.40
CA SER A 8 -10.65 -17.58 4.80
C SER A 8 -9.47 -16.62 4.97
N LEU A 9 -9.29 -16.08 6.17
CA LEU A 9 -8.14 -15.23 6.49
C LEU A 9 -6.81 -15.97 6.27
N GLU A 10 -6.75 -17.23 6.67
CA GLU A 10 -5.56 -18.07 6.50
C GLU A 10 -5.22 -18.34 5.03
N GLU A 11 -6.22 -18.56 4.18
CA GLU A 11 -5.99 -18.69 2.74
C GLU A 11 -5.50 -17.38 2.13
N ARG A 12 -6.07 -16.24 2.55
CA ARG A 12 -5.61 -14.90 2.10
C ARG A 12 -4.14 -14.67 2.48
N LYS A 13 -3.75 -14.95 3.72
CA LYS A 13 -2.35 -14.85 4.19
C LYS A 13 -1.40 -15.72 3.38
N LYS A 14 -1.80 -16.95 3.05
CA LYS A 14 -0.99 -17.85 2.19
C LYS A 14 -0.79 -17.26 0.80
N VAL A 15 -1.85 -16.73 0.18
CA VAL A 15 -1.75 -16.07 -1.14
C VAL A 15 -0.83 -14.86 -1.07
N GLN A 16 -0.99 -14.00 -0.05
CA GLN A 16 -0.15 -12.83 0.14
C GLN A 16 1.33 -13.20 0.37
N LEU A 17 1.59 -14.26 1.14
CA LEU A 17 2.96 -14.74 1.35
C LEU A 17 3.62 -15.22 0.05
N GLU A 18 2.90 -16.00 -0.78
CA GLU A 18 3.44 -16.44 -2.07
C GLU A 18 3.68 -15.25 -3.01
N MET A 19 2.78 -14.28 -3.05
CA MET A 19 2.99 -13.04 -3.80
C MET A 19 4.21 -12.26 -3.30
N LEU A 20 4.38 -12.15 -1.97
CA LEU A 20 5.51 -11.43 -1.37
C LEU A 20 6.84 -12.12 -1.69
N LYS A 21 6.89 -13.45 -1.70
CA LYS A 21 8.07 -14.23 -2.11
C LYS A 21 8.46 -13.99 -3.57
N GLU A 22 7.47 -13.94 -4.45
CA GLU A 22 7.71 -13.64 -5.86
C GLU A 22 8.26 -12.21 -6.04
N VAL A 23 7.68 -11.24 -5.34
CA VAL A 23 8.14 -9.85 -5.34
C VAL A 23 9.55 -9.72 -4.77
N ASP A 24 9.86 -10.37 -3.64
CA ASP A 24 11.20 -10.38 -3.04
C ASP A 24 12.24 -10.93 -4.01
N THR A 25 11.98 -12.09 -4.59
CA THR A 25 12.88 -12.73 -5.56
C THR A 25 13.16 -11.79 -6.73
N PHE A 26 12.09 -11.23 -7.32
CA PHE A 26 12.21 -10.31 -8.44
C PHE A 26 13.01 -9.06 -8.09
N CYS A 27 12.73 -8.45 -6.94
CA CYS A 27 13.44 -7.24 -6.49
C CYS A 27 14.93 -7.51 -6.30
N ARG A 28 15.29 -8.64 -5.65
CA ARG A 28 16.70 -9.03 -5.44
C ARG A 28 17.42 -9.28 -6.75
N GLU A 29 16.82 -10.02 -7.68
CA GLU A 29 17.41 -10.33 -9.00
C GLU A 29 17.64 -9.08 -9.86
N ASN A 30 16.81 -8.04 -9.69
CA ASN A 30 16.87 -6.80 -10.46
C ASN A 30 17.50 -5.62 -9.71
N ASN A 31 18.09 -5.84 -8.52
CA ASN A 31 18.66 -4.80 -7.66
C ASN A 31 17.69 -3.65 -7.33
N ILE A 32 16.41 -3.96 -7.17
CA ILE A 32 15.36 -3.02 -6.76
C ILE A 32 15.26 -3.03 -5.24
N LYS A 33 15.38 -1.86 -4.63
CA LYS A 33 15.24 -1.72 -3.17
C LYS A 33 13.76 -1.75 -2.79
N TYR A 34 13.44 -2.60 -1.83
CA TYR A 34 12.15 -2.61 -1.15
C TYR A 34 12.33 -2.96 0.32
N ALA A 35 11.33 -2.75 1.13
CA ALA A 35 11.30 -3.20 2.53
C ALA A 35 9.86 -3.52 2.95
N LEU A 36 9.69 -4.42 3.92
CA LEU A 36 8.44 -4.59 4.63
C LEU A 36 8.05 -3.27 5.31
N SER A 37 6.76 -2.99 5.41
CA SER A 37 6.25 -1.74 5.97
C SER A 37 5.06 -1.99 6.90
N CYS A 38 4.62 -0.97 7.60
CA CYS A 38 3.38 -0.95 8.39
C CYS A 38 3.19 -2.17 9.30
N GLY A 39 2.00 -2.78 9.26
CA GLY A 39 1.65 -3.98 10.02
C GLY A 39 2.53 -5.17 9.70
N THR A 40 2.89 -5.35 8.45
CA THR A 40 3.75 -6.43 7.98
C THR A 40 5.15 -6.37 8.62
N LEU A 41 5.76 -5.18 8.71
CA LEU A 41 7.05 -5.03 9.38
C LEU A 41 6.93 -5.25 10.91
N ILE A 42 5.88 -4.75 11.54
CA ILE A 42 5.61 -5.06 12.96
C ILE A 42 5.46 -6.58 13.16
N GLY A 43 4.76 -7.23 12.26
CA GLY A 43 4.59 -8.68 12.25
C GLY A 43 5.93 -9.41 12.18
N ALA A 44 6.80 -9.05 11.26
CA ALA A 44 8.15 -9.61 11.12
C ALA A 44 8.98 -9.46 12.40
N ILE A 45 8.97 -8.28 13.01
CA ILE A 45 9.80 -7.99 14.20
C ILE A 45 9.23 -8.68 15.44
N ARG A 46 7.91 -8.55 15.69
CA ARG A 46 7.26 -8.95 16.94
C ARG A 46 6.78 -10.39 16.94
N HIS A 47 6.28 -10.89 15.79
CA HIS A 47 5.62 -12.20 15.68
C HIS A 47 6.38 -13.21 14.82
N LYS A 48 7.40 -12.78 14.08
CA LYS A 48 8.10 -13.58 13.05
C LYS A 48 7.18 -14.04 11.92
N GLY A 49 6.08 -13.33 11.71
CA GLY A 49 5.05 -13.64 10.74
C GLY A 49 3.93 -12.62 10.81
N PHE A 50 2.77 -12.94 10.26
CA PHE A 50 1.60 -12.07 10.35
C PHE A 50 1.22 -11.76 11.80
N ILE A 51 0.82 -10.53 12.06
CA ILE A 51 0.04 -10.24 13.27
C ILE A 51 -1.25 -11.09 13.19
N PRO A 52 -1.64 -11.81 14.26
CA PRO A 52 -2.72 -12.81 14.17
C PRO A 52 -4.03 -12.31 13.56
N TRP A 53 -4.38 -11.05 13.81
CA TRP A 53 -5.60 -10.41 13.32
C TRP A 53 -5.39 -9.51 12.10
N ASP A 54 -4.16 -9.40 11.57
CA ASP A 54 -3.86 -8.62 10.38
C ASP A 54 -4.27 -9.36 9.11
N ASP A 55 -4.67 -8.63 8.09
CA ASP A 55 -5.27 -9.19 6.88
C ASP A 55 -4.70 -8.59 5.57
N ASP A 56 -3.64 -7.80 5.67
CA ASP A 56 -2.94 -7.20 4.53
C ASP A 56 -1.42 -7.40 4.59
N VAL A 57 -0.77 -7.11 3.47
CA VAL A 57 0.69 -7.04 3.32
C VAL A 57 1.05 -5.69 2.73
N ASP A 58 1.94 -5.01 3.43
CA ASP A 58 2.46 -3.71 3.06
C ASP A 58 3.96 -3.78 2.78
N ILE A 59 4.39 -3.25 1.66
CA ILE A 59 5.80 -2.99 1.36
C ILE A 59 6.01 -1.52 1.03
N THR A 60 7.25 -1.09 1.13
CA THR A 60 7.66 0.26 0.73
C THR A 60 8.87 0.19 -0.19
N MET A 61 8.98 1.15 -1.11
CA MET A 61 10.08 1.28 -2.06
C MET A 61 10.53 2.75 -2.17
N PRO A 62 11.81 3.04 -2.43
CA PRO A 62 12.18 4.35 -2.97
C PRO A 62 11.36 4.64 -4.23
N PHE A 63 10.97 5.87 -4.44
CA PHE A 63 10.08 6.21 -5.56
C PHE A 63 10.64 5.77 -6.92
N ASP A 64 11.92 5.98 -7.17
CA ASP A 64 12.55 5.61 -8.45
C ASP A 64 12.61 4.09 -8.63
N ASP A 65 12.91 3.34 -7.56
CA ASP A 65 12.88 1.88 -7.56
C ASP A 65 11.45 1.36 -7.83
N MET A 66 10.44 1.98 -7.23
CA MET A 66 9.04 1.64 -7.49
C MET A 66 8.67 1.88 -8.95
N VAL A 67 9.03 3.03 -9.52
CA VAL A 67 8.77 3.33 -10.95
C VAL A 67 9.46 2.32 -11.85
N HIS A 68 10.70 1.95 -11.53
CA HIS A 68 11.43 0.92 -12.27
C HIS A 68 10.75 -0.45 -12.15
N PHE A 69 10.40 -0.86 -10.92
CA PHE A 69 9.66 -2.09 -10.64
C PHE A 69 8.36 -2.19 -11.46
N LEU A 70 7.51 -1.17 -11.38
CA LEU A 70 6.22 -1.15 -12.10
C LEU A 70 6.37 -1.25 -13.62
N LYS A 71 7.51 -0.82 -14.16
CA LYS A 71 7.80 -0.88 -15.61
C LYS A 71 8.23 -2.27 -16.06
N ILE A 72 9.02 -2.98 -15.24
CA ILE A 72 9.67 -4.24 -15.68
C ILE A 72 9.04 -5.49 -15.06
N PHE A 73 8.34 -5.38 -13.92
CA PHE A 73 7.72 -6.52 -13.25
C PHE A 73 6.64 -7.17 -14.12
N LYS A 74 6.75 -8.48 -14.29
CA LYS A 74 5.79 -9.31 -15.03
C LYS A 74 5.54 -10.58 -14.24
N SER A 75 4.28 -10.94 -14.11
CA SER A 75 3.84 -12.17 -13.46
C SER A 75 2.52 -12.63 -14.08
N ASP A 76 2.32 -13.94 -14.14
CA ASP A 76 1.04 -14.54 -14.55
C ASP A 76 0.02 -14.50 -13.40
N LYS A 77 0.51 -14.46 -12.15
CA LYS A 77 -0.31 -14.52 -10.93
C LYS A 77 -0.56 -13.17 -10.27
N ILE A 78 0.21 -12.15 -10.64
CA ILE A 78 0.14 -10.83 -10.03
C ILE A 78 -0.05 -9.77 -11.11
N GLU A 79 -1.12 -9.00 -11.01
CA GLU A 79 -1.34 -7.82 -11.85
C GLU A 79 -1.02 -6.54 -11.07
N ILE A 80 -0.46 -5.55 -11.77
CA ILE A 80 -0.21 -4.22 -11.22
C ILE A 80 -1.48 -3.37 -11.37
N CYS A 81 -1.99 -2.84 -10.26
CA CYS A 81 -3.09 -1.89 -10.24
C CYS A 81 -2.56 -0.52 -9.81
N ASP A 82 -2.59 0.46 -10.69
CA ASP A 82 -2.16 1.84 -10.40
C ASP A 82 -3.01 2.89 -11.14
N ALA A 83 -2.79 4.16 -10.83
CA ALA A 83 -3.54 5.26 -11.43
C ALA A 83 -3.21 5.49 -12.91
N PHE A 84 -2.10 4.95 -13.42
CA PHE A 84 -1.67 5.13 -14.82
C PHE A 84 -2.19 4.03 -15.74
N ASN A 85 -2.26 2.80 -15.24
CA ASN A 85 -2.53 1.60 -16.02
C ASN A 85 -3.91 1.00 -15.76
N THR A 86 -4.55 1.31 -14.61
CA THR A 86 -5.83 0.73 -14.24
C THR A 86 -6.96 1.76 -14.32
N PRO A 87 -7.87 1.67 -15.29
CA PRO A 87 -9.00 2.60 -15.41
C PRO A 87 -9.84 2.64 -14.13
N GLY A 88 -10.09 3.86 -13.63
CA GLY A 88 -10.88 4.07 -12.43
C GLY A 88 -10.17 3.78 -11.11
N TYR A 89 -8.87 3.53 -11.13
CA TYR A 89 -8.08 3.34 -9.92
C TYR A 89 -8.10 4.61 -9.05
N PHE A 90 -8.33 4.44 -7.75
CA PHE A 90 -8.61 5.56 -6.85
C PHE A 90 -7.66 5.66 -5.65
N LEU A 91 -6.62 4.80 -5.57
CA LEU A 91 -5.60 4.90 -4.52
C LEU A 91 -4.40 5.72 -5.01
N PRO A 92 -3.68 6.39 -4.10
CA PRO A 92 -2.52 7.20 -4.44
C PRO A 92 -1.21 6.40 -4.57
N PHE A 93 -1.25 5.11 -4.33
CA PHE A 93 -0.13 4.17 -4.40
C PHE A 93 -0.55 2.94 -5.18
N PRO A 94 0.37 2.21 -5.82
CA PRO A 94 0.04 0.99 -6.54
C PRO A 94 -0.26 -0.18 -5.61
N ARG A 95 -1.01 -1.14 -6.15
CA ARG A 95 -1.28 -2.46 -5.56
C ARG A 95 -0.82 -3.55 -6.51
N LEU A 96 -0.29 -4.59 -5.92
CA LEU A 96 -0.03 -5.85 -6.61
C LEU A 96 -1.18 -6.78 -6.27
N ALA A 97 -2.02 -7.11 -7.25
CA ALA A 97 -3.25 -7.86 -7.04
C ALA A 97 -3.16 -9.28 -7.59
N ASN A 98 -3.58 -10.27 -6.81
CA ASN A 98 -3.65 -11.66 -7.24
C ASN A 98 -4.66 -11.82 -8.38
N THR A 99 -4.24 -12.47 -9.48
CA THR A 99 -5.07 -12.67 -10.68
C THR A 99 -6.09 -13.78 -10.54
N GLU A 100 -5.94 -14.69 -9.57
CA GLU A 100 -6.80 -15.87 -9.37
C GLU A 100 -7.95 -15.62 -8.38
N SER A 101 -7.94 -14.46 -7.72
CA SER A 101 -8.98 -14.06 -6.76
C SER A 101 -9.65 -12.76 -7.17
N TYR A 102 -10.77 -12.43 -6.52
CA TYR A 102 -11.48 -11.17 -6.70
C TYR A 102 -12.25 -10.78 -5.43
N LEU A 103 -12.51 -9.49 -5.29
CA LEU A 103 -13.37 -8.89 -4.28
C LEU A 103 -14.74 -8.58 -4.90
N ILE A 104 -15.83 -8.76 -4.14
CA ILE A 104 -17.18 -8.31 -4.55
C ILE A 104 -17.53 -7.04 -3.81
N GLU A 105 -17.75 -5.96 -4.54
CA GLU A 105 -18.24 -4.70 -4.00
C GLU A 105 -19.71 -4.47 -4.34
N GLY A 106 -20.47 -3.96 -3.37
CA GLY A 106 -21.87 -3.55 -3.56
C GLY A 106 -22.75 -4.64 -4.13
N LYS A 107 -23.44 -4.38 -5.25
CA LYS A 107 -24.39 -5.28 -5.89
C LYS A 107 -23.73 -6.24 -6.89
N GLY A 108 -22.57 -6.81 -6.54
CA GLY A 108 -21.90 -7.84 -7.33
C GLY A 108 -20.81 -7.34 -8.28
N THR A 109 -20.30 -6.11 -8.10
CA THR A 109 -19.16 -5.62 -8.86
C THR A 109 -17.91 -6.37 -8.44
N LYS A 110 -17.31 -7.12 -9.37
CA LYS A 110 -16.00 -7.77 -9.16
C LYS A 110 -14.88 -6.76 -9.35
N THR A 111 -13.99 -6.68 -8.37
CA THR A 111 -12.81 -5.81 -8.41
C THR A 111 -11.52 -6.64 -8.35
N TYR A 112 -10.39 -6.01 -8.04
CA TYR A 112 -9.10 -6.70 -7.93
C TYR A 112 -9.12 -7.78 -6.84
N GLY A 113 -8.20 -8.74 -6.95
CA GLY A 113 -8.03 -9.82 -5.97
C GLY A 113 -7.33 -9.36 -4.69
N ILE A 114 -6.87 -10.34 -3.91
CA ILE A 114 -6.00 -10.13 -2.75
C ILE A 114 -4.78 -9.31 -3.17
N CYS A 115 -4.39 -8.32 -2.36
CA CYS A 115 -3.36 -7.34 -2.72
C CYS A 115 -2.19 -7.32 -1.75
N ILE A 116 -1.05 -6.83 -2.27
CA ILE A 116 0.05 -6.20 -1.54
C ILE A 116 0.02 -4.71 -1.85
N ASP A 117 0.03 -3.86 -0.84
CA ASP A 117 0.11 -2.41 -0.99
C ASP A 117 1.56 -1.97 -1.11
N VAL A 118 1.88 -1.13 -2.11
CA VAL A 118 3.24 -0.66 -2.37
C VAL A 118 3.32 0.83 -2.12
N TYR A 119 3.94 1.23 -1.02
CA TYR A 119 4.06 2.64 -0.63
C TYR A 119 5.38 3.24 -1.12
N PRO A 120 5.36 4.27 -1.98
CA PRO A 120 6.59 4.97 -2.34
C PRO A 120 7.09 5.85 -1.21
N ILE A 121 8.42 5.90 -1.04
CA ILE A 121 9.12 6.87 -0.21
C ILE A 121 9.87 7.85 -1.10
N ILE A 122 9.69 9.13 -0.83
CA ILE A 122 10.40 10.23 -1.48
C ILE A 122 11.20 11.03 -0.47
N GLU A 123 12.28 11.63 -0.91
CA GLU A 123 12.93 12.70 -0.16
C GLU A 123 12.15 14.00 -0.35
N CYS A 124 11.65 14.60 0.75
CA CYS A 124 10.64 15.63 0.69
C CYS A 124 11.14 17.00 1.18
N ILE A 125 10.36 18.03 0.92
CA ILE A 125 10.64 19.42 1.26
C ILE A 125 11.02 19.58 2.74
N SER A 126 12.16 20.24 2.97
CA SER A 126 12.65 20.61 4.30
C SER A 126 12.00 21.92 4.84
N ASN A 127 11.60 22.83 3.97
CA ASN A 127 10.98 24.11 4.36
C ASN A 127 9.56 23.91 4.93
N PRO A 128 9.30 24.19 6.22
CA PRO A 128 8.01 23.91 6.86
C PRO A 128 6.84 24.72 6.28
N THR A 129 7.10 25.93 5.81
CA THR A 129 6.04 26.80 5.24
C THR A 129 5.61 26.29 3.87
N LYS A 130 6.57 25.98 2.99
CA LYS A 130 6.31 25.36 1.68
C LYS A 130 5.61 24.02 1.85
N LEU A 131 6.09 23.20 2.78
CA LEU A 131 5.50 21.89 3.11
C LEU A 131 4.02 22.01 3.51
N LYS A 132 3.67 22.93 4.41
CA LYS A 132 2.27 23.19 4.80
C LYS A 132 1.39 23.57 3.63
N THR A 133 1.88 24.38 2.72
CA THR A 133 1.15 24.78 1.52
C THR A 133 0.90 23.58 0.60
N VAL A 134 1.92 22.78 0.34
CA VAL A 134 1.81 21.57 -0.51
C VAL A 134 0.84 20.57 0.12
N ILE A 135 0.93 20.33 1.41
CA ILE A 135 -0.01 19.44 2.13
C ILE A 135 -1.46 19.94 2.01
N ALA A 136 -1.69 21.25 2.19
CA ALA A 136 -3.03 21.82 2.09
C ALA A 136 -3.64 21.66 0.68
N GLU A 137 -2.85 21.83 -0.37
CA GLU A 137 -3.31 21.62 -1.75
C GLU A 137 -3.60 20.12 -2.02
N ALA A 138 -2.73 19.24 -1.58
CA ALA A 138 -2.95 17.80 -1.71
C ALA A 138 -4.21 17.33 -0.94
N GLN A 139 -4.47 17.90 0.25
CA GLN A 139 -5.69 17.62 1.00
C GLN A 139 -6.98 18.01 0.26
N LYS A 140 -6.97 19.10 -0.51
CA LYS A 140 -8.13 19.49 -1.34
C LYS A 140 -8.46 18.41 -2.37
N ILE A 141 -7.45 17.89 -3.06
CA ILE A 141 -7.63 16.79 -4.04
C ILE A 141 -8.15 15.54 -3.34
N TRP A 142 -7.59 15.22 -2.17
CA TRP A 142 -8.00 14.07 -1.36
C TRP A 142 -9.45 14.15 -0.88
N ILE A 143 -9.90 15.32 -0.44
CA ILE A 143 -11.30 15.54 -0.03
C ILE A 143 -12.23 15.34 -1.23
N GLN A 144 -11.89 15.85 -2.41
CA GLN A 144 -12.67 15.64 -3.63
C GLN A 144 -12.75 14.15 -4.00
N ARG A 145 -11.63 13.43 -3.94
CA ARG A 145 -11.57 11.98 -4.14
C ARG A 145 -12.51 11.24 -3.18
N ASN A 146 -12.46 11.56 -1.89
CA ASN A 146 -13.30 10.89 -0.90
C ASN A 146 -14.79 11.13 -1.12
N LYS A 147 -15.19 12.33 -1.54
CA LYS A 147 -16.57 12.61 -1.96
C LYS A 147 -16.99 11.71 -3.13
N LEU A 148 -16.13 11.57 -4.15
CA LEU A 148 -16.42 10.71 -5.31
C LEU A 148 -16.49 9.22 -4.94
N ILE A 149 -15.61 8.74 -4.05
CA ILE A 149 -15.69 7.36 -3.52
C ILE A 149 -16.99 7.13 -2.79
N HIS A 150 -17.43 8.07 -1.96
CA HIS A 150 -18.72 7.98 -1.29
C HIS A 150 -19.87 7.85 -2.29
N TRP A 151 -19.92 8.72 -3.30
CA TRP A 151 -20.92 8.64 -4.37
C TRP A 151 -20.86 7.32 -5.15
N ARG A 152 -19.66 6.82 -5.46
CA ARG A 152 -19.46 5.51 -6.07
C ARG A 152 -20.05 4.40 -5.19
N ALA A 153 -19.77 4.41 -3.89
CA ALA A 153 -20.30 3.43 -2.95
C ALA A 153 -21.84 3.46 -2.87
N VAL A 154 -22.44 4.65 -2.91
CA VAL A 154 -23.90 4.80 -2.99
C VAL A 154 -24.44 4.22 -4.29
N LEU A 155 -23.79 4.51 -5.42
CA LEU A 155 -24.21 4.02 -6.73
C LEU A 155 -24.17 2.47 -6.82
N LEU A 156 -23.11 1.85 -6.28
CA LEU A 156 -22.93 0.39 -6.25
C LEU A 156 -24.00 -0.35 -5.43
N ARG A 157 -24.76 0.35 -4.57
CA ARG A 157 -25.93 -0.25 -3.89
C ARG A 157 -27.08 -0.56 -4.85
N TYR A 158 -27.12 0.12 -5.98
CA TYR A 158 -28.23 0.04 -6.94
C TYR A 158 -27.85 -0.65 -8.23
N ILE A 159 -26.61 -0.52 -8.68
CA ILE A 159 -26.14 -1.06 -9.96
C ILE A 159 -24.82 -1.81 -9.78
N SER A 160 -24.61 -2.86 -10.59
CA SER A 160 -23.30 -3.48 -10.75
C SER A 160 -22.52 -2.70 -11.81
N LEU A 161 -21.32 -2.25 -11.45
CA LEU A 161 -20.41 -1.59 -12.38
C LEU A 161 -19.28 -2.54 -12.77
N PRO A 162 -18.77 -2.45 -14.01
CA PRO A 162 -17.50 -3.09 -14.35
C PRO A 162 -16.41 -2.65 -13.39
N ARG A 163 -15.40 -3.51 -13.20
CA ARG A 163 -14.28 -3.30 -12.31
C ARG A 163 -13.76 -1.86 -12.38
N MET A 164 -13.83 -1.14 -11.26
CA MET A 164 -13.25 0.19 -11.00
C MET A 164 -13.54 1.29 -12.06
N ASN A 165 -14.56 1.14 -12.89
CA ASN A 165 -14.78 1.97 -14.07
C ASN A 165 -15.51 3.30 -13.83
N LEU A 166 -15.06 4.10 -12.84
CA LEU A 166 -15.37 5.53 -12.91
C LEU A 166 -14.16 6.28 -13.49
N PRO A 167 -14.21 6.66 -14.78
CA PRO A 167 -13.05 7.22 -15.49
C PRO A 167 -12.48 8.48 -14.82
N ILE A 168 -13.31 9.19 -14.04
CA ILE A 168 -12.94 10.42 -13.35
C ILE A 168 -11.82 10.23 -12.30
N PHE A 169 -11.67 9.01 -11.73
CA PHE A 169 -10.61 8.75 -10.75
C PHE A 169 -9.23 8.78 -11.38
N THR A 170 -9.08 8.20 -12.56
CA THR A 170 -7.78 8.11 -13.23
C THR A 170 -7.08 9.47 -13.40
N PRO A 171 -7.68 10.49 -14.04
CA PRO A 171 -7.02 11.79 -14.18
C PRO A 171 -6.78 12.48 -12.84
N MET A 172 -7.68 12.32 -11.88
CA MET A 172 -7.54 12.90 -10.55
C MET A 172 -6.39 12.27 -9.77
N MET A 173 -6.25 10.95 -9.80
CA MET A 173 -5.15 10.27 -9.11
C MET A 173 -3.81 10.50 -9.79
N LYS A 174 -3.75 10.54 -11.13
CA LYS A 174 -2.56 10.96 -11.86
C LYS A 174 -2.13 12.38 -11.45
N LYS A 175 -3.07 13.32 -11.40
CA LYS A 175 -2.80 14.68 -10.94
C LYS A 175 -2.28 14.70 -9.51
N TYR A 176 -2.88 13.90 -8.61
CA TYR A 176 -2.46 13.81 -7.22
C TYR A 176 -1.06 13.24 -7.07
N GLN A 177 -0.74 12.14 -7.74
CA GLN A 177 0.59 11.54 -7.70
C GLN A 177 1.65 12.47 -8.30
N ASN A 178 1.40 13.03 -9.48
CA ASN A 178 2.32 13.98 -10.10
C ASN A 178 2.55 15.20 -9.20
N PHE A 179 1.51 15.72 -8.58
CA PHE A 179 1.61 16.83 -7.64
C PHE A 179 2.48 16.47 -6.44
N LEU A 180 2.25 15.31 -5.81
CA LEU A 180 3.06 14.86 -4.67
C LEU A 180 4.54 14.71 -5.06
N VAL A 181 4.82 14.11 -6.21
CA VAL A 181 6.20 13.90 -6.66
C VAL A 181 6.88 15.22 -7.03
N GLN A 182 6.22 16.08 -7.81
CA GLN A 182 6.82 17.32 -8.30
C GLN A 182 6.93 18.40 -7.24
N GLU A 183 5.91 18.57 -6.41
CA GLU A 183 5.84 19.66 -5.44
C GLU A 183 6.38 19.27 -4.06
N LEU A 184 6.29 18.00 -3.68
CA LEU A 184 6.75 17.52 -2.39
C LEU A 184 8.22 17.06 -2.41
N SER A 185 8.74 16.62 -3.56
CA SER A 185 10.10 16.12 -3.67
C SER A 185 11.14 17.25 -3.57
N GLU A 186 12.18 17.03 -2.77
CA GLU A 186 13.35 17.91 -2.61
C GLU A 186 14.58 17.03 -2.36
N PRO A 187 15.26 16.54 -3.40
CA PRO A 187 16.47 15.74 -3.25
C PRO A 187 17.56 16.48 -2.48
N GLY A 188 18.22 15.79 -1.54
CA GLY A 188 19.27 16.37 -0.69
C GLY A 188 18.75 17.07 0.58
N SER A 189 17.45 17.04 0.85
CA SER A 189 16.86 17.60 2.08
C SER A 189 17.17 16.77 3.34
N GLY A 190 17.43 15.47 3.18
CA GLY A 190 17.60 14.51 4.29
C GLY A 190 16.29 14.13 4.99
N ILE A 191 15.14 14.58 4.47
CA ILE A 191 13.81 14.30 5.04
C ILE A 191 13.04 13.36 4.11
N PHE A 192 12.65 12.21 4.61
CA PHE A 192 11.97 11.18 3.84
C PHE A 192 10.51 11.06 4.26
N TYR A 193 9.65 10.83 3.28
CA TYR A 193 8.20 10.73 3.47
C TYR A 193 7.62 9.56 2.69
N GLN A 194 6.82 8.73 3.37
CA GLN A 194 6.05 7.66 2.73
C GLN A 194 4.72 8.20 2.21
N ILE A 195 4.52 8.12 0.90
CA ILE A 195 3.25 8.50 0.27
C ILE A 195 2.22 7.41 0.55
N GLY A 196 1.24 7.76 1.38
CA GLY A 196 0.11 6.90 1.72
C GLY A 196 -1.22 7.64 1.59
N GLY A 197 -2.29 7.03 2.09
CA GLY A 197 -3.64 7.55 1.90
C GLY A 197 -3.97 8.87 2.61
N LEU A 198 -3.39 9.15 3.77
CA LEU A 198 -3.81 10.27 4.62
C LEU A 198 -2.65 11.24 4.89
N LEU A 199 -2.65 12.36 4.19
CA LEU A 199 -1.75 13.47 4.50
C LEU A 199 -2.00 14.12 5.87
N THR A 200 -3.13 13.83 6.51
CA THR A 200 -3.43 14.26 7.88
C THR A 200 -2.49 13.65 8.93
N ILE A 201 -1.83 12.55 8.59
CA ILE A 201 -0.83 11.90 9.45
C ILE A 201 0.60 12.09 8.89
N PHE A 202 0.85 13.21 8.19
CA PHE A 202 2.15 13.47 7.56
C PHE A 202 3.32 13.25 8.52
N GLU A 203 3.25 13.81 9.72
CA GLU A 203 4.32 13.68 10.72
C GLU A 203 4.58 12.24 11.17
N LYS A 204 3.59 11.35 11.06
CA LYS A 204 3.71 9.91 11.36
C LYS A 204 4.30 9.09 10.23
N ASN A 205 4.55 9.69 9.07
CA ASN A 205 5.12 9.05 7.88
C ASN A 205 6.38 9.77 7.38
N LYS A 206 7.03 10.54 8.26
CA LYS A 206 8.19 11.36 7.94
C LYS A 206 9.38 10.99 8.81
N TRP A 207 10.53 10.81 8.18
CA TRP A 207 11.81 10.45 8.83
C TRP A 207 12.90 11.45 8.48
N ASN A 208 13.79 11.74 9.42
CA ASN A 208 14.99 12.55 9.24
C ASN A 208 16.22 11.68 8.90
N PHE A 209 15.98 10.55 8.26
CA PHE A 209 17.00 9.63 7.77
C PHE A 209 16.44 8.86 6.59
N ASN A 210 17.33 8.37 5.73
CA ASN A 210 16.95 7.51 4.60
C ASN A 210 16.61 6.09 5.09
N PRO A 211 15.36 5.62 5.00
CA PRO A 211 15.02 4.25 5.41
C PRO A 211 15.70 3.16 4.57
N PHE A 212 16.23 3.53 3.38
CA PHE A 212 16.90 2.63 2.46
C PHE A 212 18.43 2.81 2.42
N GLU A 213 19.00 3.55 3.39
CA GLU A 213 20.45 3.70 3.51
C GLU A 213 21.10 2.33 3.73
N GLU A 214 20.52 1.55 4.62
CA GLU A 214 20.95 0.18 4.90
C GLU A 214 19.73 -0.72 5.08
N ILE A 215 19.74 -1.86 4.37
CA ILE A 215 18.67 -2.86 4.37
C ILE A 215 19.21 -4.15 4.97
N ILE A 216 18.42 -4.75 5.87
CA ILE A 216 18.69 -6.03 6.50
C ILE A 216 17.63 -7.06 6.14
N ASP A 217 17.95 -8.32 6.33
CA ASP A 217 16.98 -9.42 6.27
C ASP A 217 16.31 -9.62 7.64
N VAL A 218 15.00 -9.69 7.64
CA VAL A 218 14.17 -10.07 8.80
C VAL A 218 13.34 -11.30 8.49
N GLU A 219 13.06 -12.11 9.52
CA GLU A 219 12.22 -13.29 9.38
C GLU A 219 10.74 -12.91 9.36
N PHE A 220 9.99 -13.47 8.38
CA PHE A 220 8.55 -13.40 8.29
C PHE A 220 8.00 -14.69 7.70
N GLU A 221 7.15 -15.42 8.43
CA GLU A 221 6.58 -16.74 8.03
C GLU A 221 7.66 -17.75 7.58
N GLY A 222 8.78 -17.81 8.30
CA GLY A 222 9.88 -18.73 8.02
C GLY A 222 10.74 -18.36 6.79
N HIS A 223 10.53 -17.20 6.17
CA HIS A 223 11.30 -16.68 5.07
C HIS A 223 12.01 -15.38 5.47
N LYS A 224 13.03 -14.98 4.70
CA LYS A 224 13.75 -13.71 4.89
C LYS A 224 13.27 -12.68 3.89
N PHE A 225 12.91 -11.49 4.38
CA PHE A 225 12.49 -10.36 3.58
C PHE A 225 13.24 -9.08 4.00
N CYS A 226 13.30 -8.12 3.11
CA CYS A 226 14.00 -6.86 3.33
C CYS A 226 13.29 -5.97 4.36
N ALA A 227 14.06 -5.36 5.25
CA ALA A 227 13.60 -4.35 6.21
C ALA A 227 14.64 -3.23 6.34
N PRO A 228 14.23 -2.00 6.69
CA PRO A 228 15.21 -0.96 7.05
C PRO A 228 16.03 -1.41 8.24
N GLN A 229 17.34 -1.22 8.24
CA GLN A 229 18.17 -1.52 9.43
C GLN A 229 17.70 -0.72 10.64
N ARG A 230 17.27 0.53 10.42
CA ARG A 230 16.69 1.40 11.47
C ARG A 230 15.18 1.16 11.65
N TYR A 231 14.72 -0.09 11.55
CA TYR A 231 13.29 -0.44 11.63
C TYR A 231 12.64 0.02 12.93
N ASP A 232 13.37 0.04 14.03
CA ASP A 232 12.84 0.47 15.33
C ASP A 232 12.45 1.96 15.29
N GLU A 233 13.34 2.81 14.79
CA GLU A 233 13.04 4.23 14.61
C GLU A 233 11.97 4.45 13.53
N PHE A 234 12.05 3.67 12.44
CA PHE A 234 11.07 3.72 11.36
C PHE A 234 9.64 3.44 11.87
N LEU A 235 9.45 2.41 12.69
CA LEU A 235 8.16 2.04 13.26
C LEU A 235 7.71 2.98 14.37
N LYS A 236 8.61 3.45 15.23
CA LYS A 236 8.27 4.34 16.34
C LYS A 236 7.68 5.67 15.91
N VAL A 237 8.11 6.23 14.79
CA VAL A 237 7.54 7.46 14.24
C VAL A 237 6.03 7.32 14.00
N ARG A 238 5.59 6.19 13.49
CA ARG A 238 4.19 5.96 13.13
C ARG A 238 3.35 5.38 14.27
N TYR A 239 3.90 4.43 15.00
CA TYR A 239 3.16 3.58 15.92
C TYR A 239 3.55 3.78 17.40
N GLY A 240 4.59 4.58 17.70
CA GLY A 240 5.08 4.72 19.06
C GLY A 240 5.60 3.40 19.62
N ASP A 241 5.02 2.92 20.71
CA ASP A 241 5.36 1.61 21.29
C ASP A 241 4.65 0.48 20.54
N TYR A 242 5.19 0.13 19.36
CA TYR A 242 4.65 -0.93 18.50
C TYR A 242 4.90 -2.35 19.04
N MET A 243 5.79 -2.50 20.04
CA MET A 243 6.05 -3.81 20.65
C MET A 243 4.94 -4.21 21.62
N SER A 244 4.28 -3.25 22.26
CA SER A 244 3.11 -3.52 23.09
C SER A 244 1.91 -3.94 22.25
N LEU A 245 1.19 -4.96 22.71
CA LEU A 245 -0.03 -5.39 22.04
C LEU A 245 -1.16 -4.39 22.31
N PRO A 246 -1.98 -4.05 21.32
CA PRO A 246 -3.16 -3.24 21.53
C PRO A 246 -4.16 -3.97 22.45
N PRO A 247 -5.12 -3.27 23.08
CA PRO A 247 -6.21 -3.89 23.84
C PRO A 247 -6.94 -4.96 23.01
N GLU A 248 -7.45 -6.01 23.67
CA GLU A 248 -8.08 -7.15 22.96
C GLU A 248 -9.23 -6.75 22.05
N ASN A 249 -10.04 -5.78 22.47
CA ASN A 249 -11.14 -5.24 21.68
C ASN A 249 -10.71 -4.48 20.40
N GLN A 250 -9.41 -4.25 20.21
CA GLN A 250 -8.82 -3.66 19.01
C GLN A 250 -8.09 -4.70 18.14
N ARG A 251 -8.05 -5.98 18.57
CA ARG A 251 -7.39 -7.09 17.86
C ARG A 251 -8.35 -7.77 16.89
N HIS A 252 -8.73 -7.09 15.83
CA HIS A 252 -9.61 -7.62 14.78
C HIS A 252 -9.08 -7.16 13.40
N PRO A 253 -9.42 -7.85 12.31
CA PRO A 253 -9.06 -7.43 10.97
C PRO A 253 -9.48 -5.99 10.71
N TYR A 254 -8.63 -5.24 10.01
CA TYR A 254 -8.90 -3.86 9.66
C TYR A 254 -9.87 -3.77 8.49
N HIS A 255 -9.77 -4.71 7.55
CA HIS A 255 -10.61 -4.81 6.37
C HIS A 255 -11.70 -5.87 6.56
N THR A 256 -12.91 -5.51 6.15
CA THR A 256 -14.09 -6.40 6.21
C THR A 256 -14.44 -7.00 4.86
N GLU A 257 -13.60 -6.76 3.87
CA GLU A 257 -13.79 -7.22 2.51
C GLU A 257 -13.70 -8.74 2.41
N LYS A 258 -14.58 -9.29 1.56
CA LYS A 258 -14.65 -10.72 1.28
C LYS A 258 -14.06 -11.00 -0.09
N PHE A 259 -13.05 -11.87 -0.11
CA PHE A 259 -12.40 -12.32 -1.33
C PHE A 259 -12.85 -13.70 -1.72
N TYR A 260 -12.85 -13.96 -3.02
CA TYR A 260 -13.32 -15.19 -3.62
C TYR A 260 -12.33 -15.69 -4.68
N TRP A 261 -12.25 -17.00 -4.87
CA TRP A 261 -11.56 -17.59 -6.02
C TRP A 261 -12.35 -17.35 -7.32
N LYS A 262 -11.62 -17.17 -8.43
CA LYS A 262 -12.19 -17.10 -9.79
C LYS A 262 -12.67 -18.45 -10.28
#